data_99ff0dd98f1a183505a9a732ec1808c9
#
_entry.id   99ff0dd98f1a183505a9a732ec1808c9
#
_cell.length_a   1.000
_cell.length_b   1.000
_cell.length_c   1.000
_cell.angle_alpha   90.00
_cell.angle_beta   90.00
_cell.angle_gamma   90.00
#
_symmetry.space_group_name_H-M   'P 1'
#
loop_
_entity.id
_entity.type
_entity.pdbx_description
1 polymer ?
#
loop_
_entity_poly.entity_id
_entity_poly.type
_entity_poly.pdbx_seq_one_letter_code
_entity_poly.pdbx_strand_id
1 'polypeptide(L)'
;MSSCYSSSEFEFQSFTQTFESFTHIISLKDYITRILILGSKNNKYSSSSKGVDECSKQYIQEQIIAGNGQQILDVLREIYIAGRAPKQDTTFMIHAMLCKASDVVLRTSALEFIKEYRTISQIYSWKNIHAKTPNSDGTKSKGFGRAVKRELNNWILAKTPEQLRYQVTKYMSRGEWGIKDLLKCIHTKTGTGDDRVFKDKDGTDKPIKIKHSGPATETDLILRFIVDGSDKMVELATKHTLLTSPTYKYLKAIDCCKNMTEIDNADKLEFLLKTIRHFRLTREQVPTAALTILPVQLALLTDLDHTKVTMPMTALLRNLANLTRLDVFDDTHILQLVVNHLKNAEVITKAYVHPVHVLTAWFTYRKGHGKLSKHTWIPNRGIIKALEEMFYLSFKNVRPTGKRLCFLIDCSGSMGSDSLCEGVTNAEIAALLAMVFSRAEANTSQPVSHSFYLFTSGKGNEGLMDVSDIIHAKASLDVVLSAVQRSDWASTDISKGIVQAMKFRRLYDGFVVITDNDVNSGVKPSVALQQYRKALGIQAKLAVVATQASDISIADPKDKGMMDFCGFDSHGPKILQEFFSGPIVDPLLDAESDE
;
A
#
# COMPACT_ATOMS: atom_id res chain seq x y z
N MET A 1 -46.80 30.98 -42.49
CA MET A 1 -47.43 30.19 -41.42
C MET A 1 -46.39 29.92 -40.40
N SER A 2 -46.39 30.66 -39.33
CA SER A 2 -45.54 30.58 -38.17
C SER A 2 -46.13 29.58 -37.18
N SER A 3 -45.38 28.61 -36.71
CA SER A 3 -45.79 27.87 -35.57
C SER A 3 -44.66 27.96 -34.52
N CYS A 4 -45.01 28.67 -33.46
CA CYS A 4 -44.27 28.81 -32.22
C CYS A 4 -44.03 27.45 -31.57
N TYR A 5 -42.79 27.17 -31.21
CA TYR A 5 -42.49 26.21 -30.14
C TYR A 5 -42.27 26.98 -28.85
N SER A 6 -43.21 26.82 -27.94
CA SER A 6 -43.15 27.36 -26.59
C SER A 6 -42.08 26.63 -25.77
N SER A 7 -41.15 27.38 -25.23
CA SER A 7 -40.25 26.99 -24.17
C SER A 7 -41.04 26.70 -22.88
N SER A 8 -41.24 25.45 -22.53
CA SER A 8 -41.70 25.08 -21.19
C SER A 8 -40.52 25.18 -20.22
N GLU A 9 -40.48 26.29 -19.51
CA GLU A 9 -39.70 26.42 -18.27
C GLU A 9 -40.22 25.38 -17.27
N PHE A 10 -39.35 24.42 -16.91
CA PHE A 10 -39.61 23.55 -15.75
C PHE A 10 -39.38 24.38 -14.48
N GLU A 11 -40.49 24.86 -13.88
CA GLU A 11 -40.47 25.41 -12.52
C GLU A 11 -39.96 24.35 -11.53
N PHE A 12 -38.89 24.66 -10.87
CA PHE A 12 -38.39 23.92 -9.69
C PHE A 12 -39.32 24.21 -8.49
N GLN A 13 -40.39 23.42 -8.36
CA GLN A 13 -41.16 23.42 -7.12
C GLN A 13 -40.33 22.85 -5.99
N SER A 14 -40.26 23.58 -4.90
CA SER A 14 -39.67 23.23 -3.64
C SER A 14 -40.34 21.98 -3.05
N PHE A 15 -39.68 20.81 -3.20
CA PHE A 15 -40.10 19.58 -2.54
C PHE A 15 -39.39 19.44 -1.18
N THR A 16 -40.00 19.97 -0.13
CA THR A 16 -39.76 19.56 1.23
C THR A 16 -40.76 18.46 1.57
N GLN A 17 -40.45 17.20 1.26
CA GLN A 17 -41.16 16.06 1.84
C GLN A 17 -40.25 14.81 1.88
N THR A 18 -40.03 14.35 3.10
CA THR A 18 -39.56 13.01 3.57
C THR A 18 -38.48 12.29 2.74
N PHE A 19 -37.25 12.58 3.07
CA PHE A 19 -36.04 11.95 2.54
C PHE A 19 -35.68 10.62 3.24
N GLU A 20 -36.58 9.67 3.43
CA GLU A 20 -36.26 8.48 4.23
C GLU A 20 -35.90 7.20 3.46
N SER A 21 -35.94 7.14 2.13
CA SER A 21 -35.94 5.81 1.47
C SER A 21 -34.77 5.42 0.58
N PHE A 22 -33.74 6.25 0.39
CA PHE A 22 -32.62 5.93 -0.52
C PHE A 22 -31.22 6.02 0.08
N THR A 23 -31.09 6.27 1.38
CA THR A 23 -29.81 6.21 2.06
C THR A 23 -29.52 4.77 2.48
N HIS A 24 -28.36 4.23 2.07
CA HIS A 24 -27.90 2.94 2.55
C HIS A 24 -27.58 3.05 4.06
N ILE A 25 -28.34 2.38 4.92
CA ILE A 25 -28.07 2.30 6.35
C ILE A 25 -26.68 1.70 6.57
N ILE A 26 -25.85 2.37 7.37
CA ILE A 26 -24.47 1.96 7.62
C ILE A 26 -24.45 1.09 8.88
N SER A 27 -24.12 -0.18 8.72
CA SER A 27 -23.93 -1.11 9.84
C SER A 27 -22.60 -0.84 10.57
N LEU A 28 -22.44 -1.37 11.78
CA LEU A 28 -21.16 -1.33 12.51
C LEU A 28 -20.04 -1.94 11.67
N LYS A 29 -20.30 -3.10 11.01
CA LYS A 29 -19.33 -3.74 10.11
C LYS A 29 -18.90 -2.80 8.99
N ASP A 30 -19.84 -2.07 8.39
CA ASP A 30 -19.54 -1.10 7.31
C ASP A 30 -18.65 0.05 7.83
N TYR A 31 -18.96 0.60 9.04
CA TYR A 31 -18.14 1.66 9.63
C TYR A 31 -16.72 1.19 9.95
N ILE A 32 -16.57 0.01 10.55
CA ILE A 32 -15.24 -0.54 10.86
C ILE A 32 -14.47 -0.84 9.58
N THR A 33 -15.12 -1.41 8.56
CA THR A 33 -14.53 -1.64 7.24
C THR A 33 -14.03 -0.33 6.63
N ARG A 34 -14.84 0.74 6.65
CA ARG A 34 -14.43 2.06 6.17
C ARG A 34 -13.19 2.58 6.91
N ILE A 35 -13.20 2.53 8.24
CA ILE A 35 -12.08 3.02 9.03
C ILE A 35 -10.81 2.23 8.71
N LEU A 36 -10.89 0.91 8.56
CA LEU A 36 -9.75 0.06 8.21
C LEU A 36 -9.18 0.34 6.81
N ILE A 37 -10.06 0.60 5.85
CA ILE A 37 -9.66 0.83 4.45
C ILE A 37 -9.32 2.30 4.20
N LEU A 38 -10.14 3.22 4.68
CA LEU A 38 -10.03 4.65 4.37
C LEU A 38 -9.26 5.45 5.43
N GLY A 39 -9.14 4.95 6.65
CA GLY A 39 -8.60 5.69 7.80
C GLY A 39 -9.62 6.60 8.47
N SER A 40 -10.87 6.63 7.99
CA SER A 40 -11.94 7.51 8.44
C SER A 40 -13.31 6.86 8.37
N LYS A 41 -14.16 7.13 9.36
CA LYS A 41 -15.59 6.74 9.34
C LYS A 41 -16.40 7.57 8.33
N ASN A 42 -15.88 8.71 7.91
CA ASN A 42 -16.58 9.71 7.08
C ASN A 42 -16.43 9.46 5.57
N ASN A 43 -16.23 8.24 5.12
CA ASN A 43 -16.11 7.93 3.68
C ASN A 43 -15.05 8.72 2.92
N LYS A 44 -14.02 9.21 3.61
CA LYS A 44 -12.93 10.00 3.03
C LYS A 44 -11.61 9.25 3.14
N TYR A 45 -11.01 8.90 2.02
CA TYR A 45 -9.63 8.43 1.96
C TYR A 45 -8.69 9.61 1.70
N SER A 46 -7.56 9.66 2.40
CA SER A 46 -6.49 10.61 2.08
C SER A 46 -5.17 9.90 1.92
N SER A 47 -4.52 10.06 0.77
CA SER A 47 -3.20 9.47 0.48
C SER A 47 -2.12 9.97 1.43
N SER A 48 -2.21 11.21 1.91
CA SER A 48 -1.25 11.84 2.81
C SER A 48 -1.46 11.51 4.29
N SER A 49 -2.68 11.09 4.70
CA SER A 49 -2.97 10.79 6.11
C SER A 49 -2.22 9.54 6.58
N LYS A 50 -1.74 9.58 7.82
CA LYS A 50 -1.14 8.44 8.50
C LYS A 50 -2.05 8.01 9.65
N GLY A 51 -2.53 6.75 9.58
CA GLY A 51 -3.36 6.16 10.62
C GLY A 51 -4.84 6.56 10.55
N VAL A 52 -5.49 6.65 11.71
CA VAL A 52 -6.94 6.86 11.88
C VAL A 52 -7.19 8.27 12.39
N ASP A 53 -8.21 8.96 11.86
CA ASP A 53 -8.62 10.27 12.36
C ASP A 53 -9.20 10.21 13.80
N GLU A 54 -9.19 11.33 14.51
CA GLU A 54 -9.58 11.37 15.94
C GLU A 54 -11.06 11.02 16.15
N CYS A 55 -11.96 11.46 15.26
CA CYS A 55 -13.39 11.11 15.35
C CYS A 55 -13.60 9.60 15.21
N SER A 56 -12.83 8.97 14.34
CA SER A 56 -12.90 7.52 14.13
C SER A 56 -12.28 6.75 15.30
N LYS A 57 -11.21 7.24 15.90
CA LYS A 57 -10.65 6.66 17.15
C LYS A 57 -11.65 6.72 18.28
N GLN A 58 -12.29 7.88 18.48
CA GLN A 58 -13.32 8.04 19.50
C GLN A 58 -14.47 7.06 19.25
N TYR A 59 -14.98 6.96 18.03
CA TYR A 59 -16.04 6.02 17.67
C TYR A 59 -15.66 4.57 17.99
N ILE A 60 -14.45 4.13 17.63
CA ILE A 60 -13.97 2.78 17.95
C ILE A 60 -13.91 2.56 19.45
N GLN A 61 -13.43 3.55 20.22
CA GLN A 61 -13.37 3.47 21.67
C GLN A 61 -14.77 3.32 22.29
N GLU A 62 -15.73 4.10 21.81
CA GLU A 62 -17.14 4.01 22.22
C GLU A 62 -17.72 2.61 21.93
N GLN A 63 -17.44 2.05 20.76
CA GLN A 63 -17.90 0.70 20.39
C GLN A 63 -17.24 -0.40 21.23
N ILE A 64 -15.97 -0.26 21.58
CA ILE A 64 -15.28 -1.19 22.49
C ILE A 64 -15.94 -1.15 23.88
N ILE A 65 -16.25 0.03 24.40
CA ILE A 65 -16.93 0.22 25.71
C ILE A 65 -18.35 -0.35 25.65
N ALA A 66 -19.05 -0.21 24.52
CA ALA A 66 -20.40 -0.75 24.31
C ALA A 66 -20.43 -2.30 24.15
N GLY A 67 -19.28 -2.98 24.24
CA GLY A 67 -19.20 -4.45 24.15
C GLY A 67 -19.06 -5.00 22.73
N ASN A 68 -18.94 -4.15 21.71
CA ASN A 68 -18.81 -4.57 20.31
C ASN A 68 -17.35 -4.90 19.88
N GLY A 69 -16.43 -4.98 20.85
CA GLY A 69 -15.00 -5.15 20.57
C GLY A 69 -14.65 -6.43 19.81
N GLN A 70 -15.34 -7.56 20.10
CA GLN A 70 -15.11 -8.81 19.39
C GLN A 70 -15.49 -8.69 17.91
N GLN A 71 -16.62 -8.07 17.60
CA GLN A 71 -17.03 -7.84 16.21
C GLN A 71 -16.02 -6.95 15.44
N ILE A 72 -15.43 -5.95 16.12
CA ILE A 72 -14.36 -5.13 15.54
C ILE A 72 -13.13 -5.98 15.25
N LEU A 73 -12.73 -6.87 16.15
CA LEU A 73 -11.59 -7.76 15.98
C LEU A 73 -11.81 -8.73 14.79
N ASP A 74 -13.02 -9.25 14.65
CA ASP A 74 -13.34 -10.18 13.56
C ASP A 74 -13.28 -9.49 12.19
N VAL A 75 -13.82 -8.26 12.07
CA VAL A 75 -13.72 -7.45 10.85
C VAL A 75 -12.26 -7.08 10.56
N LEU A 76 -11.48 -6.73 11.58
CA LEU A 76 -10.06 -6.43 11.44
C LEU A 76 -9.30 -7.64 10.90
N ARG A 77 -9.56 -8.83 11.43
CA ARG A 77 -8.94 -10.09 10.98
C ARG A 77 -9.31 -10.40 9.54
N GLU A 78 -10.60 -10.33 9.18
CA GLU A 78 -11.09 -10.53 7.82
C GLU A 78 -10.34 -9.62 6.83
N ILE A 79 -10.26 -8.33 7.11
CA ILE A 79 -9.65 -7.34 6.22
C ILE A 79 -8.13 -7.49 6.14
N TYR A 80 -7.47 -7.81 7.26
CA TYR A 80 -6.02 -7.99 7.30
C TYR A 80 -5.59 -9.25 6.52
N ILE A 81 -6.23 -10.38 6.77
CA ILE A 81 -5.95 -11.65 6.07
C ILE A 81 -6.20 -11.48 4.57
N ALA A 82 -7.32 -10.86 4.18
CA ALA A 82 -7.63 -10.57 2.80
C ALA A 82 -6.74 -9.49 2.13
N GLY A 83 -5.76 -8.92 2.85
CA GLY A 83 -4.87 -7.88 2.31
C GLY A 83 -5.58 -6.61 1.82
N ARG A 84 -6.78 -6.34 2.34
CA ARG A 84 -7.64 -5.23 1.89
C ARG A 84 -7.28 -3.88 2.49
N ALA A 85 -6.56 -3.84 3.63
CA ALA A 85 -6.14 -2.58 4.25
C ALA A 85 -4.95 -1.96 3.47
N PRO A 86 -5.13 -0.83 2.78
CA PRO A 86 -4.06 -0.20 1.99
C PRO A 86 -2.96 0.39 2.88
N LYS A 87 -3.33 0.89 4.06
CA LYS A 87 -2.41 1.44 5.05
C LYS A 87 -2.46 0.59 6.32
N GLN A 88 -1.37 -0.09 6.61
CA GLN A 88 -1.29 -0.98 7.77
C GLN A 88 -1.34 -0.23 9.12
N ASP A 89 -0.96 1.04 9.14
CA ASP A 89 -1.00 1.86 10.37
C ASP A 89 -2.42 1.95 10.95
N THR A 90 -3.45 1.97 10.09
CA THR A 90 -4.86 1.93 10.52
C THR A 90 -5.18 0.63 11.24
N THR A 91 -4.79 -0.51 10.67
CA THR A 91 -4.94 -1.84 11.28
C THR A 91 -4.21 -1.90 12.61
N PHE A 92 -2.95 -1.44 12.67
CA PHE A 92 -2.16 -1.47 13.89
C PHE A 92 -2.75 -0.58 14.99
N MET A 93 -3.34 0.56 14.64
CA MET A 93 -4.00 1.46 15.60
C MET A 93 -5.22 0.80 16.23
N ILE A 94 -6.14 0.26 15.42
CA ILE A 94 -7.34 -0.41 15.91
C ILE A 94 -6.96 -1.64 16.74
N HIS A 95 -6.02 -2.44 16.26
CA HIS A 95 -5.50 -3.59 17.01
C HIS A 95 -4.90 -3.17 18.36
N ALA A 96 -4.12 -2.09 18.40
CA ALA A 96 -3.57 -1.58 19.65
C ALA A 96 -4.66 -1.14 20.65
N MET A 97 -5.75 -0.52 20.17
CA MET A 97 -6.90 -0.14 21.02
C MET A 97 -7.59 -1.38 21.60
N LEU A 98 -7.83 -2.42 20.80
CA LEU A 98 -8.41 -3.69 21.27
C LEU A 98 -7.50 -4.39 22.30
N CYS A 99 -6.16 -4.36 22.11
CA CYS A 99 -5.20 -4.88 23.08
C CYS A 99 -5.17 -4.10 24.41
N LYS A 100 -5.78 -2.92 24.47
CA LYS A 100 -5.88 -2.06 25.66
C LYS A 100 -7.27 -2.06 26.28
N ALA A 101 -8.20 -2.83 25.75
CA ALA A 101 -9.57 -2.93 26.29
C ALA A 101 -9.57 -3.40 27.75
N SER A 102 -10.55 -2.93 28.54
CA SER A 102 -10.76 -3.37 29.93
C SER A 102 -11.21 -4.83 30.00
N ASP A 103 -12.02 -5.27 29.04
CA ASP A 103 -12.43 -6.67 28.92
C ASP A 103 -11.21 -7.58 28.68
N VAL A 104 -11.05 -8.55 29.60
CA VAL A 104 -9.91 -9.48 29.59
C VAL A 104 -10.01 -10.48 28.45
N VAL A 105 -11.22 -10.93 28.11
CA VAL A 105 -11.45 -11.91 27.04
C VAL A 105 -11.11 -11.28 25.70
N LEU A 106 -11.68 -10.12 25.41
CA LEU A 106 -11.39 -9.34 24.20
C LEU A 106 -9.87 -9.05 24.07
N ARG A 107 -9.27 -8.55 25.17
CA ARG A 107 -7.84 -8.22 25.19
C ARG A 107 -6.97 -9.44 24.90
N THR A 108 -7.33 -10.62 25.41
CA THR A 108 -6.60 -11.86 25.16
C THR A 108 -6.71 -12.27 23.69
N SER A 109 -7.94 -12.30 23.15
CA SER A 109 -8.19 -12.60 21.73
C SER A 109 -7.50 -11.62 20.78
N ALA A 110 -7.48 -10.33 21.16
CA ALA A 110 -6.77 -9.31 20.37
C ALA A 110 -5.25 -9.55 20.40
N LEU A 111 -4.66 -9.90 21.54
CA LEU A 111 -3.22 -10.19 21.62
C LEU A 111 -2.82 -11.43 20.80
N GLU A 112 -3.68 -12.45 20.73
CA GLU A 112 -3.43 -13.62 19.89
C GLU A 112 -3.34 -13.28 18.40
N PHE A 113 -3.97 -12.19 17.95
CA PHE A 113 -3.87 -11.73 16.56
C PHE A 113 -2.44 -11.32 16.16
N ILE A 114 -1.51 -11.10 17.11
CA ILE A 114 -0.09 -10.82 16.82
C ILE A 114 0.53 -11.92 15.95
N LYS A 115 0.07 -13.17 16.07
CA LYS A 115 0.54 -14.32 15.27
C LYS A 115 0.34 -14.13 13.77
N GLU A 116 -0.67 -13.35 13.36
CA GLU A 116 -0.98 -13.08 11.95
C GLU A 116 0.01 -12.10 11.30
N TYR A 117 0.83 -11.38 12.08
CA TYR A 117 1.80 -10.46 11.51
C TYR A 117 2.90 -11.20 10.76
N ARG A 118 3.10 -10.82 9.49
CA ARG A 118 3.97 -11.53 8.56
C ARG A 118 5.45 -11.21 8.78
N THR A 119 5.77 -9.96 9.12
CA THR A 119 7.15 -9.49 9.22
C THR A 119 7.44 -8.80 10.56
N ILE A 120 8.71 -8.86 10.97
CA ILE A 120 9.18 -8.16 12.16
C ILE A 120 9.04 -6.64 12.03
N SER A 121 9.06 -6.11 10.80
CA SER A 121 8.78 -4.69 10.52
C SER A 121 7.37 -4.29 10.93
N GLN A 122 6.38 -5.16 10.74
CA GLN A 122 5.00 -4.93 11.21
C GLN A 122 4.92 -4.92 12.73
N ILE A 123 5.66 -5.82 13.39
CA ILE A 123 5.80 -5.81 14.86
C ILE A 123 6.35 -4.48 15.37
N TYR A 124 7.38 -3.92 14.72
CA TYR A 124 7.93 -2.60 15.10
C TYR A 124 6.91 -1.49 14.95
N SER A 125 6.19 -1.44 13.82
CA SER A 125 5.15 -0.44 13.58
C SER A 125 4.01 -0.55 14.59
N TRP A 126 3.47 -1.75 14.77
CA TRP A 126 2.42 -2.00 15.76
C TRP A 126 2.86 -1.62 17.17
N LYS A 127 4.05 -2.02 17.58
CA LYS A 127 4.61 -1.73 18.89
C LYS A 127 4.74 -0.22 19.16
N ASN A 128 5.19 0.56 18.16
CA ASN A 128 5.28 2.01 18.29
C ASN A 128 3.90 2.64 18.52
N ILE A 129 2.89 2.17 17.81
CA ILE A 129 1.52 2.62 17.95
C ILE A 129 0.95 2.17 19.30
N HIS A 130 1.11 0.89 19.66
CA HIS A 130 0.65 0.34 20.94
C HIS A 130 1.25 1.06 22.16
N ALA A 131 2.52 1.47 22.10
CA ALA A 131 3.15 2.23 23.19
C ALA A 131 2.55 3.63 23.38
N LYS A 132 2.07 4.25 22.30
CA LYS A 132 1.43 5.58 22.30
C LYS A 132 -0.07 5.52 22.58
N THR A 133 -0.71 4.36 22.41
CA THR A 133 -2.14 4.16 22.66
C THR A 133 -2.39 4.15 24.18
N PRO A 134 -3.29 4.99 24.73
CA PRO A 134 -3.65 4.95 26.13
C PRO A 134 -4.37 3.64 26.49
N ASN A 135 -4.39 3.30 27.76
CA ASN A 135 -5.24 2.24 28.27
C ASN A 135 -6.72 2.67 28.22
N SER A 136 -7.65 1.74 28.40
CA SER A 136 -9.10 2.03 28.41
C SER A 136 -9.54 3.04 29.47
N ASP A 137 -8.78 3.19 30.55
CA ASP A 137 -8.97 4.19 31.61
C ASP A 137 -8.32 5.55 31.33
N GLY A 138 -7.78 5.76 30.12
CA GLY A 138 -7.07 6.96 29.69
C GLY A 138 -5.64 7.09 30.22
N THR A 139 -5.16 6.17 31.05
CA THR A 139 -3.79 6.20 31.58
C THR A 139 -2.75 5.84 30.54
N LYS A 140 -1.56 6.43 30.63
CA LYS A 140 -0.44 6.08 29.75
C LYS A 140 0.13 4.71 30.11
N SER A 141 0.37 3.89 29.12
CA SER A 141 1.02 2.59 29.28
C SER A 141 2.49 2.74 29.71
N LYS A 142 2.90 2.01 30.77
CA LYS A 142 4.27 2.00 31.26
C LYS A 142 5.13 0.86 30.68
N GLY A 143 4.97 0.56 29.40
CA GLY A 143 5.72 -0.51 28.71
C GLY A 143 4.86 -1.74 28.37
N PHE A 144 5.53 -2.89 28.12
CA PHE A 144 4.82 -4.11 27.76
C PHE A 144 4.39 -4.91 29.01
N GLY A 145 3.10 -5.18 29.10
CA GLY A 145 2.55 -6.14 30.07
C GLY A 145 3.01 -7.58 29.77
N ARG A 146 2.86 -8.48 30.75
CA ARG A 146 3.28 -9.89 30.63
C ARG A 146 2.66 -10.59 29.42
N ALA A 147 1.38 -10.33 29.13
CA ALA A 147 0.66 -10.96 28.02
C ALA A 147 1.25 -10.52 26.66
N VAL A 148 1.50 -9.22 26.47
CA VAL A 148 2.16 -8.71 25.24
C VAL A 148 3.54 -9.35 25.03
N LYS A 149 4.35 -9.43 26.10
CA LYS A 149 5.67 -10.06 26.03
C LYS A 149 5.58 -11.53 25.63
N ARG A 150 4.58 -12.25 26.16
CA ARG A 150 4.34 -13.65 25.81
C ARG A 150 4.01 -13.83 24.35
N GLU A 151 3.05 -13.07 23.82
CA GLU A 151 2.63 -13.22 22.42
C GLU A 151 3.72 -12.80 21.42
N LEU A 152 4.49 -11.75 21.72
CA LEU A 152 5.66 -11.38 20.91
C LEU A 152 6.75 -12.45 20.94
N ASN A 153 7.00 -13.09 22.09
CA ASN A 153 7.91 -14.23 22.17
C ASN A 153 7.39 -15.43 21.37
N ASN A 154 6.11 -15.75 21.49
CA ASN A 154 5.47 -16.81 20.73
C ASN A 154 5.64 -16.57 19.22
N TRP A 155 5.43 -15.34 18.75
CA TRP A 155 5.60 -14.97 17.35
C TRP A 155 7.04 -15.20 16.85
N ILE A 156 8.05 -14.82 17.65
CA ILE A 156 9.48 -15.01 17.30
C ILE A 156 9.83 -16.49 17.26
N LEU A 157 9.44 -17.24 18.30
CA LEU A 157 9.81 -18.65 18.48
C LEU A 157 9.03 -19.59 17.54
N ALA A 158 7.91 -19.17 16.99
CA ALA A 158 7.16 -19.93 15.98
C ALA A 158 7.82 -19.91 14.59
N LYS A 159 8.78 -19.02 14.34
CA LYS A 159 9.48 -18.95 13.06
C LYS A 159 10.53 -20.06 12.94
N THR A 160 10.68 -20.62 11.73
CA THR A 160 11.82 -21.49 11.46
C THR A 160 13.14 -20.71 11.60
N PRO A 161 14.27 -21.37 11.90
CA PRO A 161 15.56 -20.68 11.97
C PRO A 161 15.88 -19.92 10.67
N GLU A 162 15.52 -20.45 9.52
CA GLU A 162 15.72 -19.81 8.22
C GLU A 162 14.90 -18.53 8.08
N GLN A 163 13.61 -18.59 8.38
CA GLN A 163 12.73 -17.42 8.37
C GLN A 163 13.20 -16.36 9.36
N LEU A 164 13.58 -16.77 10.57
CA LEU A 164 14.00 -15.85 11.62
C LEU A 164 15.30 -15.16 11.25
N ARG A 165 16.37 -15.91 10.85
CA ARG A 165 17.66 -15.33 10.46
C ARG A 165 17.51 -14.33 9.31
N TYR A 166 16.67 -14.63 8.31
CA TYR A 166 16.40 -13.72 7.20
C TYR A 166 15.73 -12.43 7.68
N GLN A 167 14.66 -12.54 8.47
CA GLN A 167 13.92 -11.37 8.94
C GLN A 167 14.76 -10.46 9.86
N VAL A 168 15.49 -11.02 10.79
CA VAL A 168 16.29 -10.24 11.74
C VAL A 168 17.48 -9.55 11.08
N THR A 169 18.05 -10.12 10.03
CA THR A 169 19.18 -9.53 9.31
C THR A 169 18.73 -8.52 8.25
N LYS A 170 17.59 -8.75 7.61
CA LYS A 170 17.00 -7.82 6.64
C LYS A 170 16.38 -6.59 7.31
N TYR A 171 15.68 -6.78 8.44
CA TYR A 171 14.94 -5.72 9.14
C TYR A 171 15.60 -5.43 10.50
N MET A 172 16.90 -5.17 10.53
CA MET A 172 17.63 -4.95 11.78
C MET A 172 17.11 -3.77 12.60
N SER A 173 16.72 -2.71 11.91
CA SER A 173 16.09 -1.54 12.52
C SER A 173 15.12 -0.89 11.55
N ARG A 174 14.03 -0.34 12.07
CA ARG A 174 13.12 0.55 11.34
C ARG A 174 12.57 1.61 12.28
N GLY A 175 12.70 2.87 11.87
CA GLY A 175 12.36 4.00 12.72
C GLY A 175 13.21 4.02 13.99
N GLU A 176 12.55 4.14 15.15
CA GLU A 176 13.21 4.25 16.45
C GLU A 176 13.59 2.88 17.08
N TRP A 177 13.25 1.76 16.42
CA TRP A 177 13.39 0.41 17.02
C TRP A 177 14.19 -0.55 16.18
N GLY A 178 15.03 -1.34 16.88
CA GLY A 178 15.73 -2.47 16.34
C GLY A 178 15.31 -3.79 16.99
N ILE A 179 15.69 -4.90 16.35
CA ILE A 179 15.42 -6.24 16.87
C ILE A 179 16.07 -6.44 18.25
N LYS A 180 17.27 -5.89 18.47
CA LYS A 180 17.97 -5.97 19.76
C LYS A 180 17.15 -5.34 20.89
N ASP A 181 16.53 -4.17 20.62
CA ASP A 181 15.70 -3.47 21.60
C ASP A 181 14.42 -4.24 21.89
N LEU A 182 13.80 -4.81 20.84
CA LEU A 182 12.63 -5.65 20.99
C LEU A 182 12.91 -6.86 21.88
N LEU A 183 13.97 -7.62 21.58
CA LEU A 183 14.37 -8.82 22.34
C LEU A 183 14.67 -8.50 23.81
N LYS A 184 15.36 -7.37 24.08
CA LYS A 184 15.59 -6.89 25.44
C LYS A 184 14.29 -6.56 26.18
N CYS A 185 13.35 -5.88 25.51
CA CYS A 185 12.08 -5.49 26.12
C CYS A 185 11.17 -6.67 26.44
N ILE A 186 11.13 -7.69 25.58
CA ILE A 186 10.27 -8.87 25.76
C ILE A 186 10.92 -9.97 26.58
N HIS A 187 12.21 -9.85 26.86
CA HIS A 187 13.01 -10.85 27.59
C HIS A 187 12.90 -12.25 26.96
N THR A 188 13.19 -12.33 25.66
CA THR A 188 13.16 -13.61 24.94
C THR A 188 14.13 -14.58 25.58
N LYS A 189 13.62 -15.74 25.98
CA LYS A 189 14.44 -16.80 26.57
C LYS A 189 15.12 -17.56 25.45
N THR A 190 16.41 -17.70 25.55
CA THR A 190 17.18 -18.69 24.77
C THR A 190 17.09 -20.04 25.47
N GLY A 191 17.09 -21.14 24.71
CA GLY A 191 17.02 -22.50 25.26
C GLY A 191 18.22 -22.94 26.07
N THR A 192 19.30 -22.16 26.07
CA THR A 192 20.55 -22.42 26.77
C THR A 192 20.62 -21.67 28.09
N GLY A 193 20.87 -22.39 29.15
CA GLY A 193 21.03 -21.86 30.49
C GLY A 193 22.37 -21.14 30.73
N ASP A 194 22.75 -20.21 29.86
CA ASP A 194 23.88 -19.33 30.15
C ASP A 194 23.42 -18.24 31.12
N ASP A 195 24.14 -18.10 32.21
CA ASP A 195 23.93 -17.10 33.23
C ASP A 195 24.02 -15.70 32.62
N ARG A 196 22.86 -15.06 32.41
CA ARG A 196 22.82 -13.64 32.04
C ARG A 196 23.05 -12.81 33.30
N VAL A 197 24.08 -11.99 33.24
CA VAL A 197 24.39 -11.05 34.32
C VAL A 197 23.60 -9.77 34.06
N PHE A 198 22.71 -9.42 34.96
CA PHE A 198 22.05 -8.10 34.99
C PHE A 198 22.75 -7.20 35.98
N LYS A 199 23.05 -5.98 35.57
CA LYS A 199 23.50 -4.96 36.53
C LYS A 199 22.27 -4.42 37.28
N ASP A 200 22.30 -4.56 38.58
CA ASP A 200 21.31 -3.94 39.47
C ASP A 200 21.44 -2.41 39.45
N LYS A 201 20.49 -1.71 40.07
CA LYS A 201 20.53 -0.24 40.19
C LYS A 201 21.81 0.29 40.82
N ASP A 202 22.50 -0.54 41.59
CA ASP A 202 23.75 -0.23 42.27
C ASP A 202 25.00 -0.68 41.50
N GLY A 203 24.86 -1.10 40.23
CA GLY A 203 25.96 -1.49 39.35
C GLY A 203 26.55 -2.88 39.64
N THR A 204 26.00 -3.63 40.57
CA THR A 204 26.43 -5.00 40.91
C THR A 204 25.85 -6.04 39.96
N ASP A 205 26.71 -6.93 39.50
CA ASP A 205 26.35 -8.05 38.61
C ASP A 205 25.59 -9.14 39.41
N LYS A 206 24.30 -9.32 39.13
CA LYS A 206 23.54 -10.45 39.70
C LYS A 206 23.28 -11.50 38.64
N PRO A 207 23.76 -12.72 38.80
CA PRO A 207 23.49 -13.81 37.89
C PRO A 207 22.03 -14.25 38.01
N ILE A 208 21.28 -14.21 36.90
CA ILE A 208 19.96 -14.83 36.80
C ILE A 208 20.18 -16.26 36.27
N LYS A 209 20.15 -17.25 37.14
CA LYS A 209 20.14 -18.65 36.76
C LYS A 209 18.85 -19.01 36.03
N ILE A 210 18.91 -19.05 34.70
CA ILE A 210 17.83 -19.60 33.90
C ILE A 210 18.10 -21.09 33.73
N LYS A 211 17.39 -21.93 34.49
CA LYS A 211 17.42 -23.37 34.30
C LYS A 211 16.79 -23.75 32.97
N HIS A 212 17.58 -23.90 31.94
CA HIS A 212 17.21 -24.61 30.71
C HIS A 212 18.23 -25.72 30.47
N SER A 213 17.77 -26.96 30.44
CA SER A 213 18.58 -28.17 30.39
C SER A 213 18.56 -28.84 29.01
N GLY A 214 18.68 -28.07 27.93
CA GLY A 214 18.71 -28.61 26.57
C GLY A 214 19.94 -28.16 25.77
N PRO A 215 20.28 -28.86 24.66
CA PRO A 215 21.30 -28.39 23.73
C PRO A 215 20.82 -27.11 23.04
N ALA A 216 21.76 -26.21 22.70
CA ALA A 216 21.44 -25.01 21.94
C ALA A 216 20.91 -25.36 20.55
N THR A 217 19.95 -24.56 20.07
CA THR A 217 19.36 -24.67 18.76
C THR A 217 19.89 -23.58 17.81
N GLU A 218 19.59 -23.67 16.51
CA GLU A 218 19.89 -22.61 15.56
C GLU A 218 19.17 -21.29 15.90
N THR A 219 17.97 -21.36 16.48
CA THR A 219 17.26 -20.18 17.00
C THR A 219 18.07 -19.49 18.11
N ASP A 220 18.69 -20.25 19.00
CA ASP A 220 19.56 -19.70 20.06
C ASP A 220 20.76 -18.97 19.48
N LEU A 221 21.36 -19.49 18.40
CA LEU A 221 22.44 -18.79 17.68
C LEU A 221 21.98 -17.42 17.16
N ILE A 222 20.79 -17.36 16.56
CA ILE A 222 20.23 -16.11 16.02
C ILE A 222 20.02 -15.10 17.16
N LEU A 223 19.38 -15.52 18.23
CA LEU A 223 19.10 -14.65 19.36
C LEU A 223 20.40 -14.16 20.03
N ARG A 224 21.40 -15.06 20.21
CA ARG A 224 22.69 -14.72 20.75
C ARG A 224 23.46 -13.72 19.87
N PHE A 225 23.45 -13.95 18.54
CA PHE A 225 24.08 -13.04 17.58
C PHE A 225 23.52 -11.61 17.69
N ILE A 226 22.21 -11.48 17.84
CA ILE A 226 21.55 -10.16 17.88
C ILE A 226 21.83 -9.46 19.22
N VAL A 227 21.68 -10.17 20.33
CA VAL A 227 21.74 -9.56 21.66
C VAL A 227 23.17 -9.30 22.10
N ASP A 228 24.05 -10.29 21.94
CA ASP A 228 25.39 -10.31 22.51
C ASP A 228 26.52 -10.17 21.47
N GLY A 229 26.17 -10.29 20.16
CA GLY A 229 27.13 -10.13 19.07
C GLY A 229 27.73 -11.43 18.57
N SER A 230 28.63 -11.30 17.58
CA SER A 230 29.23 -12.41 16.83
C SER A 230 30.07 -13.33 17.72
N ASP A 231 30.91 -12.77 18.62
CA ASP A 231 31.84 -13.54 19.44
C ASP A 231 31.10 -14.51 20.37
N LYS A 232 30.04 -14.04 21.01
CA LYS A 232 29.20 -14.87 21.88
C LYS A 232 28.39 -15.91 21.10
N MET A 233 28.01 -15.62 19.86
CA MET A 233 27.44 -16.62 18.98
C MET A 233 28.45 -17.72 18.62
N VAL A 234 29.70 -17.36 18.34
CA VAL A 234 30.78 -18.33 18.04
C VAL A 234 31.06 -19.23 19.25
N GLU A 235 31.17 -18.65 20.45
CA GLU A 235 31.33 -19.42 21.71
C GLU A 235 30.18 -20.45 21.85
N LEU A 236 28.94 -20.02 21.66
CA LEU A 236 27.78 -20.91 21.74
C LEU A 236 27.83 -22.02 20.68
N ALA A 237 28.14 -21.65 19.42
CA ALA A 237 28.23 -22.60 18.32
C ALA A 237 29.32 -23.66 18.54
N THR A 238 30.47 -23.26 19.10
CA THR A 238 31.57 -24.16 19.44
C THR A 238 31.17 -25.14 20.54
N LYS A 239 30.56 -24.62 21.62
CA LYS A 239 30.12 -25.43 22.77
C LYS A 239 29.09 -26.48 22.40
N HIS A 240 28.21 -26.20 21.44
CA HIS A 240 27.11 -27.08 21.07
C HIS A 240 27.25 -27.71 19.67
N THR A 241 28.43 -27.71 19.07
CA THR A 241 28.75 -28.33 17.77
C THR A 241 27.91 -27.82 16.61
N LEU A 242 27.53 -26.53 16.65
CA LEU A 242 26.69 -25.88 15.62
C LEU A 242 27.48 -25.11 14.55
N LEU A 243 28.82 -25.18 14.53
CA LEU A 243 29.68 -24.44 13.58
C LEU A 243 29.43 -24.81 12.10
N THR A 244 28.91 -26.01 11.85
CA THR A 244 28.60 -26.48 10.49
C THR A 244 27.16 -26.13 10.05
N SER A 245 26.33 -25.63 10.98
CA SER A 245 24.92 -25.38 10.71
C SER A 245 24.74 -24.27 9.64
N PRO A 246 23.69 -24.36 8.81
CA PRO A 246 23.38 -23.34 7.80
C PRO A 246 23.17 -21.95 8.42
N THR A 247 22.58 -21.87 9.59
CA THR A 247 22.33 -20.60 10.30
C THR A 247 23.64 -19.97 10.79
N TYR A 248 24.56 -20.77 11.37
CA TYR A 248 25.86 -20.23 11.77
C TYR A 248 26.64 -19.65 10.59
N LYS A 249 26.73 -20.41 9.48
CA LYS A 249 27.44 -19.96 8.26
C LYS A 249 26.84 -18.68 7.72
N TYR A 250 25.51 -18.60 7.68
CA TYR A 250 24.79 -17.40 7.24
C TYR A 250 25.08 -16.19 8.14
N LEU A 251 24.93 -16.33 9.46
CA LEU A 251 25.13 -15.23 10.40
C LEU A 251 26.58 -14.75 10.42
N LYS A 252 27.55 -15.67 10.31
CA LYS A 252 28.97 -15.32 10.21
C LYS A 252 29.28 -14.56 8.93
N ALA A 253 28.69 -14.96 7.81
CA ALA A 253 28.84 -14.25 6.55
C ALA A 253 28.22 -12.82 6.61
N ILE A 254 27.05 -12.66 7.21
CA ILE A 254 26.43 -11.35 7.44
C ILE A 254 27.30 -10.47 8.35
N ASP A 255 27.86 -11.03 9.41
CA ASP A 255 28.75 -10.32 10.32
C ASP A 255 30.01 -9.82 9.59
N CYS A 256 30.66 -10.69 8.82
CA CYS A 256 31.79 -10.30 7.98
C CYS A 256 31.43 -9.19 7.00
N CYS A 257 30.28 -9.30 6.30
CA CYS A 257 29.83 -8.26 5.38
C CYS A 257 29.61 -6.92 6.09
N LYS A 258 28.98 -6.91 7.27
CA LYS A 258 28.69 -5.67 8.02
C LYS A 258 29.93 -4.96 8.56
N ASN A 259 30.95 -5.74 8.90
CA ASN A 259 32.22 -5.21 9.39
C ASN A 259 33.13 -4.71 8.26
N MET A 260 32.74 -4.89 6.99
CA MET A 260 33.43 -4.29 5.86
C MET A 260 33.04 -2.82 5.72
N THR A 261 33.82 -1.92 6.31
CA THR A 261 33.64 -0.47 6.18
C THR A 261 34.04 0.02 4.79
N GLU A 262 35.06 -0.60 4.21
CA GLU A 262 35.60 -0.31 2.87
C GLU A 262 35.87 -1.61 2.11
N ILE A 263 35.69 -1.55 0.80
CA ILE A 263 36.01 -2.64 -0.11
C ILE A 263 37.22 -2.18 -0.94
N ASP A 264 38.38 -2.31 -0.33
CA ASP A 264 39.65 -1.76 -0.77
C ASP A 264 40.52 -2.74 -1.55
N ASN A 265 40.14 -4.02 -1.61
CA ASN A 265 40.89 -5.05 -2.32
C ASN A 265 39.98 -6.09 -2.98
N ALA A 266 40.57 -6.87 -3.91
CA ALA A 266 39.88 -7.89 -4.71
C ALA A 266 39.31 -9.02 -3.84
N ASP A 267 39.99 -9.43 -2.78
CA ASP A 267 39.56 -10.55 -1.92
C ASP A 267 38.27 -10.22 -1.16
N LYS A 268 38.18 -9.00 -0.62
CA LYS A 268 36.97 -8.52 0.05
C LYS A 268 35.79 -8.43 -0.91
N LEU A 269 36.04 -7.94 -2.13
CA LEU A 269 35.01 -7.86 -3.16
C LEU A 269 34.54 -9.27 -3.56
N GLU A 270 35.47 -10.18 -3.84
CA GLU A 270 35.14 -11.56 -4.22
C GLU A 270 34.36 -12.29 -3.12
N PHE A 271 34.80 -12.15 -1.86
CA PHE A 271 34.06 -12.70 -0.71
C PHE A 271 32.62 -12.16 -0.65
N LEU A 272 32.46 -10.85 -0.82
CA LEU A 272 31.14 -10.21 -0.80
C LEU A 272 30.24 -10.73 -1.94
N LEU A 273 30.77 -10.81 -3.16
CA LEU A 273 30.04 -11.31 -4.32
C LEU A 273 29.61 -12.77 -4.15
N LYS A 274 30.52 -13.64 -3.67
CA LYS A 274 30.19 -15.03 -3.34
C LYS A 274 29.11 -15.13 -2.25
N THR A 275 29.21 -14.28 -1.23
CA THR A 275 28.24 -14.25 -0.13
C THR A 275 26.86 -13.81 -0.58
N ILE A 276 26.77 -12.72 -1.38
CA ILE A 276 25.50 -12.23 -1.93
C ILE A 276 24.81 -13.34 -2.72
N ARG A 277 25.54 -14.00 -3.61
CA ARG A 277 24.99 -15.04 -4.50
C ARG A 277 24.60 -16.31 -3.74
N HIS A 278 25.48 -16.78 -2.83
CA HIS A 278 25.25 -18.03 -2.09
C HIS A 278 24.04 -17.92 -1.15
N PHE A 279 23.91 -16.81 -0.42
CA PHE A 279 22.84 -16.60 0.55
C PHE A 279 21.66 -15.79 -0.01
N ARG A 280 21.71 -15.38 -1.27
CA ARG A 280 20.70 -14.51 -1.91
C ARG A 280 20.43 -13.26 -1.08
N LEU A 281 21.49 -12.57 -0.67
CA LEU A 281 21.37 -11.39 0.15
C LEU A 281 20.59 -10.29 -0.55
N THR A 282 19.85 -9.54 0.24
CA THR A 282 19.15 -8.34 -0.24
C THR A 282 19.99 -7.10 0.03
N ARG A 283 19.63 -5.99 -0.61
CA ARG A 283 20.30 -4.71 -0.48
C ARG A 283 20.49 -4.27 0.98
N GLU A 284 19.52 -4.56 1.85
CA GLU A 284 19.53 -4.17 3.26
C GLU A 284 20.59 -4.94 4.09
N GLN A 285 21.09 -6.04 3.54
CA GLN A 285 22.07 -6.92 4.19
C GLN A 285 23.50 -6.66 3.72
N VAL A 286 23.66 -5.86 2.67
CA VAL A 286 24.94 -5.49 2.08
C VAL A 286 25.41 -4.15 2.64
N PRO A 287 26.74 -3.95 2.87
CA PRO A 287 27.29 -2.66 3.33
C PRO A 287 26.90 -1.52 2.38
N THR A 288 26.53 -0.36 2.94
CA THR A 288 26.15 0.79 2.12
C THR A 288 27.25 1.24 1.17
N ALA A 289 28.51 1.19 1.60
CA ALA A 289 29.66 1.53 0.77
C ALA A 289 29.77 0.63 -0.49
N ALA A 290 29.35 -0.63 -0.38
CA ALA A 290 29.37 -1.58 -1.51
C ALA A 290 28.27 -1.32 -2.54
N LEU A 291 27.20 -0.62 -2.19
CA LEU A 291 26.06 -0.39 -3.07
C LEU A 291 26.34 0.56 -4.23
N THR A 292 27.50 1.18 -4.29
CA THR A 292 27.98 2.00 -5.41
C THR A 292 28.91 1.22 -6.36
N ILE A 293 29.23 -0.03 -6.04
CA ILE A 293 30.16 -0.87 -6.80
C ILE A 293 29.40 -1.68 -7.84
N LEU A 294 29.76 -1.53 -9.12
CA LEU A 294 29.08 -2.17 -10.26
C LEU A 294 28.97 -3.71 -10.11
N PRO A 295 30.03 -4.48 -9.84
CA PRO A 295 29.92 -5.92 -9.60
C PRO A 295 28.94 -6.32 -8.49
N VAL A 296 28.83 -5.51 -7.44
CA VAL A 296 27.87 -5.76 -6.35
C VAL A 296 26.42 -5.55 -6.83
N GLN A 297 26.18 -4.51 -7.64
CA GLN A 297 24.86 -4.30 -8.21
C GLN A 297 24.47 -5.43 -9.17
N LEU A 298 25.40 -5.92 -9.96
CA LEU A 298 25.19 -7.09 -10.82
C LEU A 298 24.88 -8.35 -10.02
N ALA A 299 25.61 -8.60 -8.90
CA ALA A 299 25.34 -9.75 -8.04
C ALA A 299 23.99 -9.68 -7.31
N LEU A 300 23.49 -8.47 -7.02
CA LEU A 300 22.16 -8.25 -6.46
C LEU A 300 21.04 -8.36 -7.52
N LEU A 301 21.37 -8.06 -8.78
CA LEU A 301 20.41 -8.01 -9.88
C LEU A 301 20.20 -9.38 -10.54
N THR A 302 21.28 -10.14 -10.76
CA THR A 302 21.27 -11.35 -11.58
C THR A 302 21.83 -12.57 -10.84
N ASP A 303 21.63 -13.76 -11.43
CA ASP A 303 22.33 -14.98 -11.02
C ASP A 303 23.83 -14.96 -11.40
N LEU A 304 24.55 -16.05 -11.08
CA LEU A 304 26.00 -16.13 -11.25
C LEU A 304 26.42 -15.95 -12.71
N ASP A 305 25.69 -16.58 -13.61
CA ASP A 305 26.03 -16.64 -15.04
C ASP A 305 25.35 -15.53 -15.86
N HIS A 306 24.71 -14.58 -15.18
CA HIS A 306 23.93 -13.49 -15.78
C HIS A 306 22.89 -13.99 -16.81
N THR A 307 22.21 -15.11 -16.48
CA THR A 307 21.20 -15.72 -17.37
C THR A 307 19.79 -15.26 -17.02
N LYS A 308 19.55 -14.83 -15.79
CA LYS A 308 18.25 -14.35 -15.33
C LYS A 308 18.36 -13.26 -14.26
N VAL A 309 17.34 -12.41 -14.21
CA VAL A 309 17.17 -11.42 -13.14
C VAL A 309 16.63 -12.16 -11.90
N THR A 310 17.32 -11.98 -10.77
CA THR A 310 16.93 -12.56 -9.46
C THR A 310 16.37 -11.50 -8.50
N MET A 311 16.59 -10.22 -8.80
CA MET A 311 16.03 -9.12 -8.01
C MET A 311 14.50 -9.13 -8.13
N PRO A 312 13.74 -9.11 -6.99
CA PRO A 312 12.29 -9.05 -7.03
C PRO A 312 11.79 -7.84 -7.84
N MET A 313 10.71 -8.01 -8.63
CA MET A 313 10.21 -7.01 -9.56
C MET A 313 9.97 -5.64 -8.92
N THR A 314 9.36 -5.60 -7.73
CA THR A 314 9.12 -4.33 -7.00
C THR A 314 10.42 -3.66 -6.55
N ALA A 315 11.45 -4.44 -6.24
CA ALA A 315 12.79 -3.92 -5.92
C ALA A 315 13.48 -3.40 -7.19
N LEU A 316 13.37 -4.13 -8.31
CA LEU A 316 13.90 -3.72 -9.60
C LEU A 316 13.32 -2.37 -10.04
N LEU A 317 12.00 -2.20 -10.05
CA LEU A 317 11.35 -0.93 -10.40
C LEU A 317 11.87 0.26 -9.59
N ARG A 318 12.10 0.06 -8.29
CA ARG A 318 12.64 1.11 -7.40
C ARG A 318 14.13 1.38 -7.61
N ASN A 319 14.87 0.43 -8.20
CA ASN A 319 16.32 0.54 -8.39
C ASN A 319 16.74 0.89 -9.82
N LEU A 320 15.83 0.92 -10.82
CA LEU A 320 16.17 1.21 -12.22
C LEU A 320 17.01 2.48 -12.38
N ALA A 321 16.60 3.56 -11.71
CA ALA A 321 17.32 4.83 -11.72
C ALA A 321 18.76 4.69 -11.18
N ASN A 322 18.94 3.98 -10.07
CA ASN A 322 20.25 3.76 -9.48
C ASN A 322 21.13 2.84 -10.34
N LEU A 323 20.54 1.80 -10.94
CA LEU A 323 21.23 0.90 -11.86
C LEU A 323 21.70 1.65 -13.11
N THR A 324 20.86 2.54 -13.66
CA THR A 324 21.25 3.41 -14.79
C THR A 324 22.40 4.34 -14.41
N ARG A 325 22.30 5.00 -13.25
CA ARG A 325 23.34 5.91 -12.76
C ARG A 325 24.70 5.26 -12.51
N LEU A 326 24.69 3.96 -12.23
CA LEU A 326 25.91 3.15 -12.01
C LEU A 326 26.33 2.39 -13.27
N ASP A 327 25.85 2.81 -14.44
CA ASP A 327 26.23 2.32 -15.76
C ASP A 327 26.02 0.80 -15.96
N VAL A 328 25.10 0.20 -15.14
CA VAL A 328 24.77 -1.24 -15.23
C VAL A 328 24.20 -1.60 -16.59
N PHE A 329 23.53 -0.66 -17.24
CA PHE A 329 22.87 -0.85 -18.54
C PHE A 329 23.76 -0.47 -19.75
N ASP A 330 25.02 -0.14 -19.54
CA ASP A 330 26.01 -0.01 -20.63
C ASP A 330 26.38 -1.40 -21.17
N ASP A 331 26.27 -2.44 -20.34
CA ASP A 331 26.30 -3.81 -20.80
C ASP A 331 24.98 -4.15 -21.51
N THR A 332 25.08 -4.34 -22.85
CA THR A 332 23.91 -4.63 -23.69
C THR A 332 23.23 -5.96 -23.36
N HIS A 333 23.98 -6.96 -22.87
CA HIS A 333 23.45 -8.24 -22.44
C HIS A 333 22.57 -8.05 -21.17
N ILE A 334 23.09 -7.35 -20.16
CA ILE A 334 22.37 -7.05 -18.94
C ILE A 334 21.14 -6.19 -19.22
N LEU A 335 21.27 -5.17 -20.09
CA LEU A 335 20.15 -4.36 -20.51
C LEU A 335 19.04 -5.22 -21.14
N GLN A 336 19.39 -6.10 -22.08
CA GLN A 336 18.41 -6.96 -22.74
C GLN A 336 17.75 -7.94 -21.77
N LEU A 337 18.52 -8.48 -20.83
CA LEU A 337 18.03 -9.36 -19.79
C LEU A 337 16.97 -8.66 -18.91
N VAL A 338 17.25 -7.43 -18.49
CA VAL A 338 16.31 -6.62 -17.69
C VAL A 338 15.08 -6.22 -18.51
N VAL A 339 15.26 -5.80 -19.77
CA VAL A 339 14.15 -5.48 -20.68
C VAL A 339 13.23 -6.69 -20.86
N ASN A 340 13.79 -7.88 -21.10
CA ASN A 340 13.00 -9.11 -21.24
C ASN A 340 12.27 -9.45 -19.93
N HIS A 341 12.91 -9.27 -18.77
CA HIS A 341 12.30 -9.50 -17.47
C HIS A 341 11.13 -8.55 -17.20
N LEU A 342 11.29 -7.26 -17.52
CA LEU A 342 10.21 -6.26 -17.39
C LEU A 342 9.02 -6.55 -18.30
N LYS A 343 9.23 -7.22 -19.45
CA LYS A 343 8.18 -7.62 -20.41
C LYS A 343 7.59 -9.00 -20.14
N ASN A 344 8.06 -9.71 -19.13
CA ASN A 344 7.59 -11.07 -18.86
C ASN A 344 6.26 -11.04 -18.10
N ALA A 345 5.17 -11.38 -18.80
CA ALA A 345 3.81 -11.36 -18.27
C ALA A 345 3.60 -12.29 -17.06
N GLU A 346 4.28 -13.44 -17.03
CA GLU A 346 4.17 -14.38 -15.90
C GLU A 346 4.83 -13.81 -14.64
N VAL A 347 6.02 -13.21 -14.79
CA VAL A 347 6.73 -12.57 -13.69
C VAL A 347 5.94 -11.38 -13.15
N ILE A 348 5.37 -10.56 -14.04
CA ILE A 348 4.53 -9.41 -13.66
C ILE A 348 3.29 -9.88 -12.88
N THR A 349 2.65 -10.95 -13.35
CA THR A 349 1.45 -11.53 -12.72
C THR A 349 1.80 -12.10 -11.35
N LYS A 350 2.84 -12.93 -11.23
CA LYS A 350 3.30 -13.49 -9.96
C LYS A 350 3.75 -12.43 -8.94
N ALA A 351 4.33 -11.33 -9.42
CA ALA A 351 4.76 -10.23 -8.57
C ALA A 351 3.62 -9.26 -8.21
N TYR A 352 2.39 -9.49 -8.70
CA TYR A 352 1.20 -8.65 -8.47
C TYR A 352 1.45 -7.15 -8.66
N VAL A 353 2.24 -6.82 -9.68
CA VAL A 353 2.56 -5.43 -9.96
C VAL A 353 1.32 -4.74 -10.53
N HIS A 354 0.83 -3.75 -9.80
CA HIS A 354 -0.31 -2.95 -10.24
C HIS A 354 0.14 -1.92 -11.30
N PRO A 355 -0.67 -1.61 -12.35
CA PRO A 355 -0.33 -0.64 -13.41
C PRO A 355 0.13 0.71 -12.88
N VAL A 356 -0.47 1.20 -11.81
CA VAL A 356 -0.08 2.47 -11.17
C VAL A 356 1.36 2.45 -10.67
N HIS A 357 1.84 1.33 -10.11
CA HIS A 357 3.25 1.22 -9.70
C HIS A 357 4.20 1.31 -10.89
N VAL A 358 3.84 0.65 -12.00
CA VAL A 358 4.64 0.68 -13.23
C VAL A 358 4.71 2.09 -13.78
N LEU A 359 3.57 2.75 -13.79
CA LEU A 359 3.48 4.09 -14.33
C LEU A 359 4.20 5.14 -13.48
N THR A 360 4.09 5.07 -12.15
CA THR A 360 4.90 5.91 -11.25
C THR A 360 6.39 5.69 -11.49
N ALA A 361 6.82 4.43 -11.70
CA ALA A 361 8.19 4.12 -12.06
C ALA A 361 8.58 4.69 -13.44
N TRP A 362 7.70 4.59 -14.44
CA TRP A 362 7.90 5.11 -15.78
C TRP A 362 8.07 6.64 -15.80
N PHE A 363 7.17 7.38 -15.12
CA PHE A 363 7.27 8.84 -15.01
C PHE A 363 8.56 9.25 -14.30
N THR A 364 8.85 8.65 -13.13
CA THR A 364 10.06 8.96 -12.37
C THR A 364 11.33 8.67 -13.19
N TYR A 365 11.37 7.51 -13.85
CA TYR A 365 12.53 7.09 -14.64
C TYR A 365 12.77 8.01 -15.84
N ARG A 366 11.70 8.34 -16.59
CA ARG A 366 11.74 9.21 -17.79
C ARG A 366 12.25 10.62 -17.49
N LYS A 367 11.97 11.14 -16.30
CA LYS A 367 12.42 12.49 -15.89
C LYS A 367 13.94 12.61 -15.71
N GLY A 368 14.63 11.53 -15.39
CA GLY A 368 16.05 11.55 -15.12
C GLY A 368 16.46 12.11 -13.75
N HIS A 369 15.51 12.37 -12.86
CA HIS A 369 15.76 12.81 -11.47
C HIS A 369 14.66 12.36 -10.52
N GLY A 370 14.98 12.16 -9.24
CA GLY A 370 14.01 11.79 -8.19
C GLY A 370 13.56 12.97 -7.34
N LYS A 371 12.43 12.84 -6.70
CA LYS A 371 11.77 13.90 -5.89
C LYS A 371 12.65 14.51 -4.81
N LEU A 372 13.35 13.66 -4.06
CA LEU A 372 14.18 14.05 -2.91
C LEU A 372 15.65 13.72 -3.14
N SER A 373 16.00 13.22 -4.30
CA SER A 373 17.35 12.79 -4.63
C SER A 373 18.11 13.91 -5.34
N LYS A 374 19.32 14.18 -4.89
CA LYS A 374 20.28 15.04 -5.63
C LYS A 374 20.89 14.31 -6.84
N HIS A 375 20.58 13.03 -7.02
CA HIS A 375 21.12 12.23 -8.09
C HIS A 375 20.28 12.34 -9.36
N THR A 376 20.95 12.48 -10.47
CA THR A 376 20.38 12.48 -11.82
C THR A 376 20.89 11.27 -12.59
N TRP A 377 20.18 10.89 -13.65
CA TRP A 377 20.56 9.84 -14.60
C TRP A 377 20.07 10.20 -15.99
N ILE A 378 20.69 9.59 -16.99
CA ILE A 378 20.24 9.69 -18.38
C ILE A 378 19.31 8.49 -18.65
N PRO A 379 18.01 8.71 -18.88
CA PRO A 379 17.06 7.61 -19.07
C PRO A 379 17.38 6.76 -20.30
N ASN A 380 17.46 5.45 -20.12
CA ASN A 380 17.66 4.52 -21.23
C ASN A 380 16.35 4.30 -21.99
N ARG A 381 16.34 4.51 -23.30
CA ARG A 381 15.15 4.37 -24.16
C ARG A 381 14.56 2.95 -24.15
N GLY A 382 15.41 1.92 -24.06
CA GLY A 382 14.99 0.52 -23.98
C GLY A 382 14.19 0.24 -22.70
N ILE A 383 14.63 0.78 -21.56
CA ILE A 383 13.94 0.67 -20.28
C ILE A 383 12.61 1.43 -20.29
N ILE A 384 12.59 2.66 -20.85
CA ILE A 384 11.33 3.45 -20.97
C ILE A 384 10.29 2.64 -21.75
N LYS A 385 10.68 2.09 -22.91
CA LYS A 385 9.78 1.27 -23.74
C LYS A 385 9.36 -0.02 -23.04
N ALA A 386 10.26 -0.67 -22.31
CA ALA A 386 9.94 -1.87 -21.53
C ALA A 386 8.95 -1.58 -20.40
N LEU A 387 9.09 -0.45 -19.71
CA LEU A 387 8.15 -0.02 -18.68
C LEU A 387 6.76 0.30 -19.25
N GLU A 388 6.69 0.89 -20.44
CA GLU A 388 5.42 1.12 -21.13
C GLU A 388 4.74 -0.20 -21.51
N GLU A 389 5.46 -1.16 -22.06
CA GLU A 389 4.93 -2.49 -22.35
C GLU A 389 4.52 -3.22 -21.08
N MET A 390 5.33 -3.13 -20.00
CA MET A 390 5.00 -3.66 -18.68
C MET A 390 3.70 -3.05 -18.13
N PHE A 391 3.50 -1.74 -18.32
CA PHE A 391 2.25 -1.08 -17.93
C PHE A 391 1.05 -1.78 -18.56
N TYR A 392 1.07 -2.03 -19.87
CA TYR A 392 -0.02 -2.73 -20.54
C TYR A 392 -0.19 -4.19 -20.07
N LEU A 393 0.90 -4.91 -19.81
CA LEU A 393 0.87 -6.29 -19.34
C LEU A 393 0.33 -6.41 -17.90
N SER A 394 0.54 -5.40 -17.08
CA SER A 394 0.13 -5.39 -15.67
C SER A 394 -1.38 -5.27 -15.44
N PHE A 395 -2.15 -4.92 -16.48
CA PHE A 395 -3.63 -4.88 -16.37
C PHE A 395 -4.25 -6.25 -16.07
N LYS A 396 -3.55 -7.35 -16.28
CA LYS A 396 -4.00 -8.68 -15.84
C LYS A 396 -4.14 -8.80 -14.33
N ASN A 397 -3.43 -7.95 -13.58
CA ASN A 397 -3.50 -7.89 -12.11
C ASN A 397 -4.61 -6.96 -11.59
N VAL A 398 -5.39 -6.37 -12.49
CA VAL A 398 -6.49 -5.47 -12.14
C VAL A 398 -7.80 -6.21 -12.29
N ARG A 399 -8.59 -6.29 -11.23
CA ARG A 399 -9.92 -6.89 -11.29
C ARG A 399 -10.90 -5.95 -11.98
N PRO A 400 -11.74 -6.47 -12.87
CA PRO A 400 -12.85 -5.71 -13.42
C PRO A 400 -13.89 -5.43 -12.33
N THR A 401 -14.64 -4.35 -12.49
CA THR A 401 -15.75 -4.01 -11.59
C THR A 401 -17.03 -4.75 -11.95
N GLY A 402 -17.23 -5.12 -13.19
CA GLY A 402 -18.48 -5.64 -13.73
C GLY A 402 -19.63 -4.64 -13.63
N LYS A 403 -19.32 -3.32 -13.49
CA LYS A 403 -20.31 -2.24 -13.31
C LYS A 403 -20.22 -1.23 -14.44
N ARG A 404 -21.37 -0.72 -14.86
CA ARG A 404 -21.46 0.37 -15.84
C ARG A 404 -21.09 1.68 -15.15
N LEU A 405 -19.85 2.13 -15.31
CA LEU A 405 -19.35 3.36 -14.70
C LEU A 405 -19.32 4.51 -15.70
N CYS A 406 -19.66 5.69 -15.20
CA CYS A 406 -19.51 6.95 -15.91
C CYS A 406 -18.37 7.74 -15.27
N PHE A 407 -17.31 7.98 -16.02
CA PHE A 407 -16.16 8.77 -15.60
C PHE A 407 -16.38 10.23 -16.04
N LEU A 408 -16.35 11.12 -15.07
CA LEU A 408 -16.45 12.56 -15.24
C LEU A 408 -15.09 13.16 -14.90
N ILE A 409 -14.35 13.58 -15.90
CA ILE A 409 -12.98 14.06 -15.79
C ILE A 409 -12.99 15.58 -15.89
N ASP A 410 -12.53 16.24 -14.85
CA ASP A 410 -12.32 17.67 -14.83
C ASP A 410 -11.24 18.05 -15.83
N CYS A 411 -11.51 19.05 -16.64
CA CYS A 411 -10.57 19.61 -17.59
C CYS A 411 -10.37 21.12 -17.41
N SER A 412 -10.64 21.64 -16.21
CA SER A 412 -10.32 23.01 -15.84
C SER A 412 -8.82 23.30 -15.92
N GLY A 413 -8.43 24.57 -16.06
CA GLY A 413 -7.04 24.98 -16.22
C GLY A 413 -6.12 24.56 -15.04
N SER A 414 -6.67 24.44 -13.83
CA SER A 414 -5.96 23.95 -12.63
C SER A 414 -5.53 22.48 -12.72
N MET A 415 -6.22 21.68 -13.55
CA MET A 415 -5.84 20.27 -13.81
C MET A 415 -4.48 20.12 -14.51
N GLY A 416 -3.97 21.18 -15.14
CA GLY A 416 -2.62 21.23 -15.70
C GLY A 416 -1.52 21.36 -14.63
N SER A 417 -1.86 21.64 -13.38
CA SER A 417 -0.90 21.76 -12.29
C SER A 417 -0.36 20.39 -11.83
N ASP A 418 0.83 20.43 -11.16
CA ASP A 418 1.43 19.25 -10.57
C ASP A 418 0.50 18.64 -9.50
N SER A 419 0.31 17.35 -9.59
CA SER A 419 -0.43 16.58 -8.58
C SER A 419 0.42 16.30 -7.34
N LEU A 420 -0.17 15.64 -6.35
CA LEU A 420 0.57 15.07 -5.21
C LEU A 420 1.62 14.02 -5.62
N CYS A 421 1.53 13.47 -6.84
CA CYS A 421 2.57 12.68 -7.49
C CYS A 421 3.47 13.62 -8.29
N GLU A 422 4.65 13.95 -7.77
CA GLU A 422 5.57 14.90 -8.40
C GLU A 422 5.84 14.55 -9.86
N GLY A 423 5.61 15.57 -10.71
CA GLY A 423 5.81 15.56 -12.14
C GLY A 423 4.80 14.75 -12.93
N VAL A 424 3.68 14.50 -12.33
CA VAL A 424 2.47 14.02 -12.99
C VAL A 424 1.40 15.07 -12.73
N THR A 425 0.80 15.60 -13.75
CA THR A 425 -0.28 16.58 -13.63
C THR A 425 -1.56 15.88 -13.14
N ASN A 426 -2.49 16.67 -12.61
CA ASN A 426 -3.80 16.16 -12.21
C ASN A 426 -4.53 15.53 -13.41
N ALA A 427 -4.43 16.12 -14.59
CA ALA A 427 -4.98 15.60 -15.85
C ALA A 427 -4.39 14.23 -16.23
N GLU A 428 -3.07 14.05 -16.06
CA GLU A 428 -2.40 12.77 -16.32
C GLU A 428 -2.89 11.68 -15.38
N ILE A 429 -3.09 11.98 -14.09
CA ILE A 429 -3.68 11.02 -13.14
C ILE A 429 -5.10 10.63 -13.56
N ALA A 430 -5.92 11.60 -13.98
CA ALA A 430 -7.27 11.34 -14.42
C ALA A 430 -7.31 10.41 -15.64
N ALA A 431 -6.46 10.69 -16.64
CA ALA A 431 -6.30 9.84 -17.82
C ALA A 431 -5.91 8.40 -17.45
N LEU A 432 -4.99 8.27 -16.50
CA LEU A 432 -4.52 6.98 -16.02
C LEU A 432 -5.60 6.15 -15.33
N LEU A 433 -6.35 6.76 -14.43
CA LEU A 433 -7.48 6.09 -13.78
C LEU A 433 -8.49 5.61 -14.81
N ALA A 434 -8.87 6.47 -15.76
CA ALA A 434 -9.78 6.12 -16.85
C ALA A 434 -9.27 4.91 -17.65
N MET A 435 -7.98 4.88 -18.01
CA MET A 435 -7.37 3.73 -18.70
C MET A 435 -7.37 2.46 -17.85
N VAL A 436 -7.08 2.56 -16.53
CA VAL A 436 -7.07 1.40 -15.64
C VAL A 436 -8.43 0.70 -15.68
N PHE A 437 -9.50 1.43 -15.50
CA PHE A 437 -10.85 0.86 -15.52
C PHE A 437 -11.26 0.36 -16.90
N SER A 438 -11.03 1.14 -17.97
CA SER A 438 -11.37 0.74 -19.33
C SER A 438 -10.72 -0.58 -19.75
N ARG A 439 -9.43 -0.77 -19.42
CA ARG A 439 -8.68 -1.98 -19.77
C ARG A 439 -9.01 -3.17 -18.87
N ALA A 440 -9.27 -2.93 -17.59
CA ALA A 440 -9.65 -3.99 -16.66
C ALA A 440 -10.95 -4.67 -17.10
N GLU A 441 -11.95 -3.89 -17.49
CA GLU A 441 -13.23 -4.43 -17.96
C GLU A 441 -13.12 -5.18 -19.29
N ALA A 442 -12.23 -4.77 -20.19
CA ALA A 442 -12.03 -5.44 -21.47
C ALA A 442 -11.43 -6.86 -21.33
N ASN A 443 -10.85 -7.20 -20.18
CA ASN A 443 -10.27 -8.52 -19.91
C ASN A 443 -11.30 -9.54 -19.40
N THR A 444 -12.59 -9.22 -19.39
CA THR A 444 -13.65 -10.12 -18.92
C THR A 444 -14.32 -10.86 -20.07
N SER A 445 -14.96 -11.99 -19.76
CA SER A 445 -15.81 -12.73 -20.70
C SER A 445 -17.10 -11.97 -21.07
N GLN A 446 -17.52 -11.03 -20.21
CA GLN A 446 -18.67 -10.14 -20.44
C GLN A 446 -18.24 -8.70 -20.12
N PRO A 447 -17.54 -8.04 -21.06
CA PRO A 447 -17.07 -6.67 -20.84
C PRO A 447 -18.23 -5.71 -20.70
N VAL A 448 -18.17 -4.88 -19.67
CA VAL A 448 -19.12 -3.80 -19.43
C VAL A 448 -18.55 -2.51 -20.01
N SER A 449 -19.38 -1.76 -20.75
CA SER A 449 -18.96 -0.48 -21.32
C SER A 449 -18.95 0.62 -20.27
N HIS A 450 -17.84 1.34 -20.16
CA HIS A 450 -17.75 2.59 -19.43
C HIS A 450 -17.96 3.78 -20.37
N SER A 451 -18.43 4.90 -19.82
CA SER A 451 -18.49 6.17 -20.52
C SER A 451 -17.54 7.19 -19.91
N PHE A 452 -16.89 7.97 -20.74
CA PHE A 452 -15.89 8.96 -20.33
C PHE A 452 -16.27 10.33 -20.87
N TYR A 453 -16.44 11.30 -19.96
CA TYR A 453 -16.77 12.67 -20.29
C TYR A 453 -15.73 13.62 -19.69
N LEU A 454 -15.26 14.56 -20.51
CA LEU A 454 -14.60 15.75 -20.00
C LEU A 454 -15.66 16.78 -19.64
N PHE A 455 -15.52 17.43 -18.50
CA PHE A 455 -16.49 18.43 -18.06
C PHE A 455 -15.86 19.77 -17.64
N THR A 456 -16.64 20.84 -17.82
CA THR A 456 -16.34 22.21 -17.43
C THR A 456 -17.67 22.99 -17.24
N SER A 457 -17.58 24.27 -16.92
CA SER A 457 -18.77 25.10 -16.59
C SER A 457 -19.57 25.70 -17.74
N GLY A 458 -19.35 25.36 -19.00
CA GLY A 458 -20.10 25.91 -20.14
C GLY A 458 -21.62 25.92 -19.93
N LYS A 459 -22.39 26.76 -20.64
CA LYS A 459 -23.85 26.82 -20.53
C LYS A 459 -24.51 25.62 -21.20
N GLY A 460 -25.52 25.03 -20.56
CA GLY A 460 -26.30 23.91 -21.10
C GLY A 460 -25.47 22.65 -21.31
N ASN A 461 -25.54 22.03 -22.49
CA ASN A 461 -24.69 20.89 -22.87
C ASN A 461 -23.26 21.32 -23.27
N GLU A 462 -23.04 22.62 -23.46
CA GLU A 462 -21.70 23.16 -23.63
C GLU A 462 -20.91 22.93 -22.35
N GLY A 463 -19.73 22.35 -22.46
CA GLY A 463 -18.88 22.00 -21.30
C GLY A 463 -19.00 20.56 -20.78
N LEU A 464 -19.64 19.68 -21.56
CA LEU A 464 -19.56 18.23 -21.37
C LEU A 464 -19.25 17.58 -22.73
N MET A 465 -18.05 17.00 -22.86
CA MET A 465 -17.59 16.37 -24.10
C MET A 465 -17.44 14.86 -23.89
N ASP A 466 -18.14 14.08 -24.73
CA ASP A 466 -17.99 12.62 -24.74
C ASP A 466 -16.66 12.26 -25.39
N VAL A 467 -15.80 11.53 -24.65
CA VAL A 467 -14.50 11.05 -25.11
C VAL A 467 -14.41 9.53 -25.01
N SER A 468 -15.54 8.85 -24.92
CA SER A 468 -15.59 7.39 -24.78
C SER A 468 -14.97 6.67 -25.98
N ASP A 469 -15.04 7.25 -27.17
CA ASP A 469 -14.39 6.71 -28.38
C ASP A 469 -12.86 6.91 -28.38
N ILE A 470 -12.35 7.83 -27.57
CA ILE A 470 -10.91 8.10 -27.42
C ILE A 470 -10.33 7.27 -26.27
N ILE A 471 -11.06 7.20 -25.14
CA ILE A 471 -10.62 6.46 -23.95
C ILE A 471 -11.24 5.06 -23.99
N HIS A 472 -10.60 4.17 -24.69
CA HIS A 472 -11.04 2.77 -24.79
C HIS A 472 -9.89 1.79 -24.48
N ALA A 473 -10.21 0.52 -24.33
CA ALA A 473 -9.26 -0.51 -23.90
C ALA A 473 -8.01 -0.68 -24.79
N LYS A 474 -8.07 -0.28 -26.05
CA LYS A 474 -6.94 -0.34 -27.02
C LYS A 474 -6.23 1.00 -27.17
N ALA A 475 -6.70 2.07 -26.55
CA ALA A 475 -6.09 3.39 -26.64
C ALA A 475 -4.66 3.36 -26.09
N SER A 476 -3.72 4.06 -26.76
CA SER A 476 -2.38 4.25 -26.20
C SER A 476 -2.38 5.32 -25.11
N LEU A 477 -1.38 5.27 -24.22
CA LEU A 477 -1.22 6.24 -23.17
C LEU A 477 -1.16 7.68 -23.71
N ASP A 478 -0.38 7.91 -24.76
CA ASP A 478 -0.20 9.23 -25.38
C ASP A 478 -1.52 9.80 -25.95
N VAL A 479 -2.36 8.95 -26.53
CA VAL A 479 -3.67 9.37 -27.06
C VAL A 479 -4.59 9.84 -25.93
N VAL A 480 -4.66 9.07 -24.83
CA VAL A 480 -5.50 9.42 -23.66
C VAL A 480 -4.98 10.67 -22.96
N LEU A 481 -3.66 10.76 -22.75
CA LEU A 481 -3.04 11.96 -22.19
C LEU A 481 -3.33 13.21 -23.05
N SER A 482 -3.18 13.09 -24.35
CA SER A 482 -3.47 14.20 -25.28
C SER A 482 -4.93 14.61 -25.28
N ALA A 483 -5.87 13.69 -25.08
CA ALA A 483 -7.30 14.00 -25.01
C ALA A 483 -7.64 14.82 -23.77
N VAL A 484 -7.02 14.50 -22.62
CA VAL A 484 -7.29 15.19 -21.35
C VAL A 484 -6.58 16.55 -21.26
N GLN A 485 -5.43 16.72 -21.94
CA GLN A 485 -4.65 17.97 -21.91
C GLN A 485 -5.16 19.09 -22.82
N ARG A 486 -6.07 18.79 -23.77
CA ARG A 486 -6.48 19.72 -24.85
C ARG A 486 -7.52 20.76 -24.48
N SER A 487 -7.84 20.97 -23.23
CA SER A 487 -8.98 21.81 -22.87
C SER A 487 -8.61 23.18 -22.30
N ASP A 488 -9.09 24.25 -22.94
CA ASP A 488 -9.02 25.65 -22.48
C ASP A 488 -10.33 26.01 -21.76
N TRP A 489 -10.36 26.08 -20.43
CA TRP A 489 -11.67 26.13 -19.78
C TRP A 489 -11.75 26.93 -18.48
N ALA A 490 -12.95 27.43 -18.24
CA ALA A 490 -13.35 28.23 -17.09
C ALA A 490 -13.96 27.36 -15.99
N SER A 491 -14.55 27.64 -15.00
CA SER A 491 -15.05 27.03 -13.77
C SER A 491 -15.62 25.59 -13.86
N THR A 492 -15.83 24.91 -12.73
CA THR A 492 -16.09 23.47 -12.61
C THR A 492 -17.51 23.17 -12.11
N ASP A 493 -18.34 22.44 -12.91
CA ASP A 493 -19.65 21.92 -12.50
C ASP A 493 -19.67 20.39 -12.55
N ILE A 494 -19.41 19.78 -11.42
CA ILE A 494 -19.30 18.32 -11.24
C ILE A 494 -20.63 17.60 -11.47
N SER A 495 -21.77 18.26 -11.21
CA SER A 495 -23.09 17.62 -11.30
C SER A 495 -23.56 17.39 -12.74
N LYS A 496 -23.01 18.09 -13.71
CA LYS A 496 -23.45 18.12 -15.11
C LYS A 496 -23.59 16.73 -15.71
N GLY A 497 -22.60 15.89 -15.58
CA GLY A 497 -22.63 14.55 -16.14
C GLY A 497 -23.71 13.66 -15.50
N ILE A 498 -23.96 13.79 -14.20
CA ILE A 498 -25.02 13.05 -13.51
C ILE A 498 -26.40 13.53 -13.99
N VAL A 499 -26.59 14.86 -14.06
CA VAL A 499 -27.85 15.46 -14.52
C VAL A 499 -28.11 15.09 -15.98
N GLN A 500 -27.09 15.09 -16.83
CA GLN A 500 -27.25 14.69 -18.23
C GLN A 500 -27.59 13.20 -18.36
N ALA A 501 -26.92 12.33 -17.59
CA ALA A 501 -27.23 10.90 -17.55
C ALA A 501 -28.70 10.65 -17.14
N MET A 502 -29.19 11.39 -16.15
CA MET A 502 -30.61 11.37 -15.75
C MET A 502 -31.52 11.81 -16.88
N LYS A 503 -31.25 12.95 -17.53
CA LYS A 503 -32.03 13.52 -18.62
C LYS A 503 -32.17 12.57 -19.82
N PHE A 504 -31.06 11.92 -20.19
CA PHE A 504 -31.02 10.95 -21.30
C PHE A 504 -31.33 9.51 -20.89
N ARG A 505 -31.76 9.29 -19.63
CA ARG A 505 -32.07 7.98 -19.06
C ARG A 505 -30.94 6.94 -19.24
N ARG A 506 -29.68 7.37 -19.20
CA ARG A 506 -28.53 6.47 -19.28
C ARG A 506 -28.35 5.74 -17.94
N LEU A 507 -28.27 4.43 -18.00
CA LEU A 507 -28.25 3.58 -16.82
C LEU A 507 -26.81 3.27 -16.39
N TYR A 508 -26.31 3.96 -15.36
CA TYR A 508 -25.00 3.71 -14.74
C TYR A 508 -25.15 3.15 -13.34
N ASP A 509 -24.29 2.21 -12.98
CA ASP A 509 -24.20 1.63 -11.63
C ASP A 509 -23.35 2.52 -10.72
N GLY A 510 -22.56 3.42 -11.30
CA GLY A 510 -21.77 4.39 -10.55
C GLY A 510 -21.17 5.51 -11.39
N PHE A 511 -20.81 6.58 -10.68
CA PHE A 511 -20.11 7.74 -11.21
C PHE A 511 -18.75 7.88 -10.53
N VAL A 512 -17.71 8.13 -11.31
CA VAL A 512 -16.37 8.45 -10.84
C VAL A 512 -16.04 9.86 -11.32
N VAL A 513 -16.01 10.79 -10.39
CA VAL A 513 -15.64 12.19 -10.66
C VAL A 513 -14.18 12.37 -10.34
N ILE A 514 -13.38 12.88 -11.26
CA ILE A 514 -11.95 13.13 -11.07
C ILE A 514 -11.72 14.63 -11.24
N THR A 515 -11.31 15.31 -10.18
CA THR A 515 -11.17 16.77 -10.11
C THR A 515 -10.01 17.14 -9.17
N ASP A 516 -9.51 18.36 -9.27
CA ASP A 516 -8.59 18.94 -8.27
C ASP A 516 -9.31 19.53 -7.04
N ASN A 517 -10.65 19.40 -7.02
CA ASN A 517 -11.54 19.69 -5.90
C ASN A 517 -12.03 21.15 -5.76
N ASP A 518 -11.86 21.99 -6.79
CA ASP A 518 -12.49 23.32 -6.83
C ASP A 518 -13.90 23.22 -7.42
N VAL A 519 -14.91 23.08 -6.54
CA VAL A 519 -16.33 23.07 -6.95
C VAL A 519 -16.89 24.47 -6.85
N ASN A 520 -17.07 25.13 -7.97
CA ASN A 520 -17.46 26.54 -7.99
C ASN A 520 -18.90 26.79 -8.51
N SER A 521 -19.58 25.78 -9.06
CA SER A 521 -20.92 25.98 -9.66
C SER A 521 -21.75 24.68 -9.71
N GLY A 522 -23.03 24.80 -9.92
CA GLY A 522 -23.98 23.68 -10.12
C GLY A 522 -24.65 23.15 -8.86
N VAL A 523 -25.40 22.06 -9.03
CA VAL A 523 -26.06 21.34 -7.94
C VAL A 523 -25.02 20.50 -7.20
N LYS A 524 -25.11 20.34 -5.87
CA LYS A 524 -24.20 19.43 -5.15
C LYS A 524 -24.25 18.02 -5.76
N PRO A 525 -23.11 17.39 -6.08
CA PRO A 525 -23.09 16.07 -6.71
C PRO A 525 -23.82 14.99 -5.91
N SER A 526 -23.83 15.10 -4.58
CA SER A 526 -24.60 14.20 -3.69
C SER A 526 -26.12 14.34 -3.93
N VAL A 527 -26.61 15.56 -4.13
CA VAL A 527 -28.03 15.81 -4.44
C VAL A 527 -28.38 15.32 -5.86
N ALA A 528 -27.52 15.58 -6.84
CA ALA A 528 -27.70 15.09 -8.21
C ALA A 528 -27.76 13.55 -8.26
N LEU A 529 -26.94 12.85 -7.49
CA LEU A 529 -26.96 11.38 -7.39
C LEU A 529 -28.28 10.88 -6.77
N GLN A 530 -28.78 11.54 -5.72
CA GLN A 530 -30.06 11.17 -5.09
C GLN A 530 -31.21 11.32 -6.10
N GLN A 531 -31.23 12.41 -6.87
CA GLN A 531 -32.22 12.63 -7.93
C GLN A 531 -32.11 11.56 -9.02
N TYR A 532 -30.90 11.23 -9.45
CA TYR A 532 -30.65 10.18 -10.44
C TYR A 532 -31.17 8.82 -9.96
N ARG A 533 -30.85 8.43 -8.72
CA ARG A 533 -31.33 7.18 -8.10
C ARG A 533 -32.86 7.10 -8.09
N LYS A 534 -33.52 8.21 -7.69
CA LYS A 534 -34.97 8.29 -7.63
C LYS A 534 -35.60 8.22 -9.02
N ALA A 535 -35.05 8.94 -9.98
CA ALA A 535 -35.61 9.04 -11.34
C ALA A 535 -35.50 7.75 -12.15
N LEU A 536 -34.43 6.97 -11.92
CA LEU A 536 -34.12 5.76 -12.70
C LEU A 536 -34.28 4.45 -11.94
N GLY A 537 -34.54 4.48 -10.63
CA GLY A 537 -34.66 3.27 -9.78
C GLY A 537 -33.36 2.49 -9.59
N ILE A 538 -32.19 3.12 -9.79
CA ILE A 538 -30.87 2.48 -9.73
C ILE A 538 -30.15 2.94 -8.47
N GLN A 539 -29.57 1.98 -7.71
CA GLN A 539 -28.74 2.26 -6.53
C GLN A 539 -27.29 2.63 -6.94
N ALA A 540 -27.16 3.64 -7.80
CA ALA A 540 -25.86 4.10 -8.29
C ALA A 540 -24.98 4.62 -7.14
N LYS A 541 -23.65 4.41 -7.27
CA LYS A 541 -22.65 4.92 -6.34
C LYS A 541 -21.93 6.13 -6.91
N LEU A 542 -21.33 6.95 -6.03
CA LEU A 542 -20.52 8.10 -6.40
C LEU A 542 -19.16 8.03 -5.71
N ALA A 543 -18.09 8.02 -6.48
CA ALA A 543 -16.74 8.23 -5.99
C ALA A 543 -16.19 9.56 -6.53
N VAL A 544 -15.75 10.43 -5.65
CA VAL A 544 -15.06 11.68 -6.01
C VAL A 544 -13.58 11.50 -5.75
N VAL A 545 -12.77 11.60 -6.78
CA VAL A 545 -11.30 11.50 -6.73
C VAL A 545 -10.73 12.89 -6.84
N ALA A 546 -10.38 13.47 -5.68
CA ALA A 546 -9.67 14.73 -5.59
C ALA A 546 -8.18 14.48 -5.75
N THR A 547 -7.57 14.99 -6.82
CA THR A 547 -6.14 14.78 -7.12
C THR A 547 -5.21 15.60 -6.22
N GLN A 548 -5.76 16.61 -5.53
CA GLN A 548 -5.08 17.38 -4.48
C GLN A 548 -5.69 17.11 -3.11
N ALA A 549 -4.93 17.34 -2.03
CA ALA A 549 -5.47 17.25 -0.69
C ALA A 549 -6.37 18.45 -0.41
N SER A 550 -7.65 18.22 -0.16
CA SER A 550 -8.62 19.24 0.23
C SER A 550 -9.39 18.78 1.46
N ASP A 551 -9.75 19.75 2.30
CA ASP A 551 -10.60 19.52 3.47
C ASP A 551 -12.10 19.46 3.11
N ILE A 552 -12.44 19.74 1.85
CA ILE A 552 -13.82 19.74 1.38
C ILE A 552 -14.27 18.29 1.11
N SER A 553 -15.40 17.89 1.66
CA SER A 553 -16.07 16.64 1.39
C SER A 553 -17.26 16.90 0.48
N ILE A 554 -17.29 16.22 -0.67
CA ILE A 554 -18.39 16.30 -1.66
C ILE A 554 -19.37 15.15 -1.43
N ALA A 555 -18.87 14.00 -1.04
CA ALA A 555 -19.68 12.84 -0.71
C ALA A 555 -20.44 13.04 0.62
N ASP A 556 -21.70 12.58 0.67
CA ASP A 556 -22.43 12.52 1.93
C ASP A 556 -21.85 11.38 2.82
N PRO A 557 -21.28 11.69 3.99
CA PRO A 557 -20.71 10.67 4.87
C PRO A 557 -21.76 9.70 5.44
N LYS A 558 -23.03 10.04 5.39
CA LYS A 558 -24.15 9.18 5.82
C LYS A 558 -24.59 8.18 4.77
N ASP A 559 -24.17 8.36 3.51
CA ASP A 559 -24.50 7.46 2.40
C ASP A 559 -23.31 6.53 2.11
N LYS A 560 -23.46 5.22 2.33
CA LYS A 560 -22.41 4.25 2.01
C LYS A 560 -22.15 4.07 0.52
N GLY A 561 -23.04 4.57 -0.32
CA GLY A 561 -22.88 4.63 -1.77
C GLY A 561 -22.13 5.85 -2.27
N MET A 562 -21.55 6.67 -1.38
CA MET A 562 -20.74 7.84 -1.74
C MET A 562 -19.38 7.77 -1.05
N MET A 563 -18.32 8.21 -1.73
CA MET A 563 -16.95 8.20 -1.20
C MET A 563 -16.14 9.36 -1.77
N ASP A 564 -15.36 10.02 -0.91
CA ASP A 564 -14.31 10.95 -1.32
C ASP A 564 -12.94 10.28 -1.21
N PHE A 565 -12.16 10.42 -2.26
CA PHE A 565 -10.79 9.95 -2.35
C PHE A 565 -9.86 11.15 -2.58
N CYS A 566 -9.03 11.50 -1.60
CA CYS A 566 -8.14 12.66 -1.67
C CYS A 566 -6.69 12.23 -1.93
N GLY A 567 -6.11 12.80 -2.97
CA GLY A 567 -4.76 12.47 -3.43
C GLY A 567 -4.75 11.22 -4.30
N PHE A 568 -3.54 10.82 -4.73
CA PHE A 568 -3.35 9.65 -5.56
C PHE A 568 -2.19 8.80 -5.03
N ASP A 569 -2.45 7.52 -4.86
CA ASP A 569 -1.42 6.55 -4.53
C ASP A 569 -1.71 5.20 -5.22
N SER A 570 -0.80 4.25 -5.06
CA SER A 570 -0.94 2.92 -5.65
C SER A 570 -2.12 2.09 -5.13
N HIS A 571 -2.76 2.52 -4.04
CA HIS A 571 -3.93 1.85 -3.46
C HIS A 571 -5.25 2.38 -4.02
N GLY A 572 -5.26 3.60 -4.57
CA GLY A 572 -6.45 4.28 -5.06
C GLY A 572 -7.32 3.44 -5.99
N PRO A 573 -6.79 2.88 -7.07
CA PRO A 573 -7.59 2.05 -7.98
C PRO A 573 -8.19 0.82 -7.31
N LYS A 574 -7.46 0.16 -6.40
CA LYS A 574 -7.98 -1.00 -5.66
C LYS A 574 -9.13 -0.61 -4.73
N ILE A 575 -9.02 0.51 -4.05
CA ILE A 575 -10.08 1.05 -3.18
C ILE A 575 -11.34 1.38 -4.01
N LEU A 576 -11.17 2.04 -5.15
CA LEU A 576 -12.27 2.36 -6.05
C LEU A 576 -12.94 1.10 -6.60
N GLN A 577 -12.16 0.10 -7.01
CA GLN A 577 -12.70 -1.17 -7.48
C GLN A 577 -13.50 -1.89 -6.38
N GLU A 578 -12.95 -1.97 -5.17
CA GLU A 578 -13.65 -2.55 -4.02
C GLU A 578 -14.94 -1.78 -3.68
N PHE A 579 -14.90 -0.46 -3.77
CA PHE A 579 -16.08 0.37 -3.55
C PHE A 579 -17.21 0.05 -4.52
N PHE A 580 -16.93 -0.13 -5.80
CA PHE A 580 -17.95 -0.42 -6.81
C PHE A 580 -18.38 -1.89 -6.84
N SER A 581 -17.44 -2.83 -6.76
CA SER A 581 -17.71 -4.27 -6.92
C SER A 581 -18.06 -4.99 -5.61
N GLY A 582 -17.72 -4.42 -4.46
CA GLY A 582 -17.72 -5.09 -3.16
C GLY A 582 -16.34 -5.67 -2.80
N PRO A 583 -16.24 -6.42 -1.69
CA PRO A 583 -14.97 -6.88 -1.16
C PRO A 583 -14.12 -7.64 -2.17
N ILE A 584 -12.88 -7.22 -2.35
CA ILE A 584 -11.89 -7.92 -3.16
C ILE A 584 -11.08 -8.82 -2.22
N VAL A 585 -11.23 -10.14 -2.37
CA VAL A 585 -10.36 -11.12 -1.72
C VAL A 585 -9.10 -11.25 -2.55
N ASP A 586 -7.93 -11.14 -1.93
CA ASP A 586 -6.64 -11.30 -2.61
C ASP A 586 -6.31 -12.79 -2.73
N PRO A 587 -6.29 -13.38 -3.94
CA PRO A 587 -6.09 -14.82 -4.11
C PRO A 587 -4.68 -15.31 -3.72
N LEU A 588 -3.74 -14.39 -3.44
CA LEU A 588 -2.37 -14.75 -3.03
C LEU A 588 -2.23 -15.12 -1.57
N LEU A 589 -3.18 -14.77 -0.74
CA LEU A 589 -3.08 -15.09 0.67
C LEU A 589 -3.33 -16.58 0.93
N ASP A 590 -4.00 -17.27 -0.01
CA ASP A 590 -4.25 -18.71 0.04
C ASP A 590 -3.09 -19.52 -0.56
N ALA A 591 -2.23 -18.93 -1.40
CA ALA A 591 -1.14 -19.65 -2.08
C ALA A 591 0.18 -19.69 -1.26
N GLU A 592 0.38 -18.82 -0.25
CA GLU A 592 1.55 -18.87 0.62
C GLU A 592 1.40 -19.82 1.83
N SER A 593 0.27 -20.50 1.98
CA SER A 593 0.08 -21.54 3.00
C SER A 593 0.59 -22.91 2.58
N ASP A 594 0.95 -23.11 1.28
CA ASP A 594 1.34 -24.40 0.72
C ASP A 594 2.78 -24.46 0.16
N GLU A 595 3.66 -23.44 0.44
CA GLU A 595 5.10 -23.55 0.12
C GLU A 595 6.01 -23.24 1.32
#